data_90ca82054e244a4e2170109428cf6a95
#
_entry.id   90ca82054e244a4e2170109428cf6a95
#
_cell.length_a   1.000
_cell.length_b   1.000
_cell.length_c   1.000
_cell.angle_alpha   90.00
_cell.angle_beta   90.00
_cell.angle_gamma   90.00
#
_symmetry.space_group_name_H-M   'P 1'
#
loop_
_entity.id
_entity.type
_entity.pdbx_description
1 polymer ?
#
loop_
_entity_poly.entity_id
_entity_poly.type
_entity_poly.pdbx_seq_one_letter_code
_entity_poly.pdbx_strand_id
1 'polypeptide(L)' 'MKASEVKAMTADELNDKLASLNKEQFNLRFQKATGQLEKTARVQVVRRDIARIKTIARQKAAASKA' A
#
# COMPACT_ATOMS: atom_id res chain seq x y z
N MET A 1 5.67 5.47 4.85
CA MET A 1 4.79 6.46 4.17
C MET A 1 3.93 7.17 5.21
N LYS A 2 3.93 8.48 5.17
CA LYS A 2 3.17 9.27 6.15
C LYS A 2 1.75 9.51 5.67
N ALA A 3 0.80 9.58 6.59
CA ALA A 3 -0.59 9.83 6.25
C ALA A 3 -0.78 11.15 5.51
N SER A 4 -0.03 12.18 5.88
CA SER A 4 -0.11 13.48 5.22
C SER A 4 0.31 13.41 3.75
N GLU A 5 1.31 12.60 3.43
CA GLU A 5 1.75 12.39 2.05
C GLU A 5 0.66 11.70 1.24
N VAL A 6 0.06 10.68 1.82
CA VAL A 6 -1.00 9.93 1.15
C VAL A 6 -2.22 10.80 0.91
N LYS A 7 -2.57 11.63 1.88
CA LYS A 7 -3.71 12.54 1.75
C LYS A 7 -3.50 13.59 0.66
N ALA A 8 -2.25 13.97 0.42
CA ALA A 8 -1.92 14.94 -0.62
C ALA A 8 -1.94 14.36 -2.03
N MET A 9 -1.94 13.04 -2.15
CA MET A 9 -1.93 12.38 -3.45
C MET A 9 -3.30 12.45 -4.12
N THR A 10 -3.31 12.52 -5.45
CA THR A 10 -4.54 12.39 -6.24
C THR A 10 -5.01 10.94 -6.25
N ALA A 11 -6.25 10.72 -6.68
CA ALA A 11 -6.80 9.36 -6.78
C ALA A 11 -5.94 8.48 -7.71
N ASP A 12 -5.48 9.04 -8.82
CA ASP A 12 -4.63 8.31 -9.76
C ASP A 12 -3.29 7.93 -9.13
N GLU A 13 -2.69 8.87 -8.41
CA GLU A 13 -1.43 8.61 -7.70
C GLU A 13 -1.60 7.53 -6.65
N LEU A 14 -2.71 7.55 -5.93
CA LEU A 14 -3.02 6.53 -4.93
C LEU A 14 -3.15 5.15 -5.58
N ASN A 15 -3.83 5.07 -6.71
CA ASN A 15 -3.99 3.82 -7.43
C ASN A 15 -2.65 3.29 -7.93
N ASP A 16 -1.81 4.16 -8.48
CA ASP A 16 -0.48 3.78 -8.94
C ASP A 16 0.38 3.27 -7.80
N LYS A 17 0.35 3.97 -6.68
CA LYS A 17 1.11 3.58 -5.51
C LYS A 17 0.62 2.26 -4.95
N LEU A 18 -0.70 2.08 -4.90
CA LEU A 18 -1.30 0.83 -4.44
C LEU A 18 -0.89 -0.34 -5.34
N ALA A 19 -0.91 -0.15 -6.64
CA ALA A 19 -0.48 -1.18 -7.58
C ALA A 19 0.99 -1.57 -7.37
N SER A 20 1.86 -0.57 -7.18
CA SER A 20 3.27 -0.82 -6.89
C SER A 20 3.46 -1.60 -5.60
N LEU A 21 2.74 -1.22 -4.55
CA LEU A 21 2.83 -1.89 -3.26
C LEU A 21 2.28 -3.31 -3.31
N ASN A 22 1.19 -3.52 -4.04
CA ASN A 22 0.63 -4.85 -4.22
C ASN A 22 1.62 -5.77 -4.94
N LYS A 23 2.30 -5.26 -5.96
CA LYS A 23 3.32 -6.00 -6.68
C LYS A 23 4.48 -6.37 -5.76
N GLU A 24 4.92 -5.43 -4.96
CA GLU A 24 5.99 -5.67 -3.99
C GLU A 24 5.57 -6.72 -2.96
N GLN A 25 4.35 -6.62 -2.45
CA GLN A 25 3.82 -7.60 -1.51
C GLN A 25 3.79 -9.00 -2.12
N PHE A 26 3.37 -9.11 -3.37
CA PHE A 26 3.36 -10.39 -4.07
C PHE A 26 4.77 -10.98 -4.15
N ASN A 27 5.75 -10.18 -4.52
CA ASN A 27 7.14 -10.62 -4.60
C ASN A 27 7.67 -11.05 -3.24
N LEU A 28 7.33 -10.33 -2.19
CA LEU A 28 7.75 -10.67 -0.83
C LEU A 28 7.14 -11.99 -0.37
N ARG A 29 5.87 -12.23 -0.70
CA ARG A 29 5.22 -13.51 -0.40
C ARG A 29 5.88 -14.66 -1.15
N PHE A 30 6.23 -14.43 -2.39
CA PHE A 30 6.93 -15.41 -3.19
C PHE A 30 8.29 -15.75 -2.59
N GLN A 31 9.06 -14.75 -2.19
CA GLN A 31 10.36 -14.94 -1.56
C GLN A 31 10.23 -15.71 -0.24
N LYS A 32 9.19 -15.41 0.53
CA LYS A 32 8.95 -16.11 1.77
C LYS A 32 8.62 -17.59 1.52
N ALA A 33 7.84 -17.87 0.50
CA ALA A 33 7.46 -19.23 0.13
C ALA A 33 8.67 -20.05 -0.31
N THR A 34 9.67 -19.40 -0.93
CA THR A 34 10.89 -20.07 -1.36
C THR A 34 11.96 -20.13 -0.27
N GLY A 35 11.67 -19.60 0.91
CA GLY A 35 12.60 -19.59 2.03
C GLY A 35 13.72 -18.57 1.92
N GLN A 36 13.65 -17.67 0.95
CA GLN A 36 14.70 -16.66 0.75
C GLN A 36 14.55 -15.46 1.69
N LEU A 37 13.39 -15.32 2.30
CA LEU A 37 13.09 -14.16 3.13
C LEU A 37 12.95 -14.59 4.58
N GLU A 38 13.89 -14.20 5.43
CA GLU A 38 13.90 -14.65 6.82
C GLU A 38 13.07 -13.77 7.74
N LYS A 39 13.30 -12.48 7.71
CA LYS A 39 12.55 -11.53 8.54
C LYS A 39 12.12 -10.35 7.74
N THR A 40 10.91 -9.90 8.00
CA THR A 40 10.36 -8.92 7.10
C THR A 40 9.70 -7.76 7.79
N ALA A 41 10.52 -6.91 8.36
CA ALA A 41 10.06 -5.57 8.67
C ALA A 41 9.48 -4.93 7.40
N ARG A 42 10.06 -5.24 6.25
CA ARG A 42 9.59 -4.72 4.96
C ARG A 42 8.18 -5.20 4.63
N VAL A 43 7.89 -6.47 4.88
CA VAL A 43 6.54 -7.01 4.65
C VAL A 43 5.50 -6.26 5.48
N GLN A 44 5.81 -6.00 6.74
CA GLN A 44 4.92 -5.25 7.63
C GLN A 44 4.74 -3.82 7.16
N VAL A 45 5.82 -3.17 6.71
CA VAL A 45 5.75 -1.80 6.21
C VAL A 45 4.88 -1.72 4.95
N VAL A 46 5.10 -2.62 4.00
CA VAL A 46 4.31 -2.65 2.76
C VAL A 46 2.85 -2.91 3.07
N ARG A 47 2.57 -3.87 3.92
CA ARG A 47 1.20 -4.21 4.32
C ARG A 47 0.50 -3.02 4.97
N ARG A 48 1.19 -2.33 5.87
CA ARG A 48 0.66 -1.14 6.53
C ARG A 48 0.39 -0.02 5.54
N ASP A 49 1.32 0.20 4.61
CA ASP A 49 1.16 1.24 3.59
C ASP A 49 -0.03 0.95 2.68
N ILE A 50 -0.21 -0.30 2.27
CA ILE A 50 -1.36 -0.71 1.46
C ILE A 50 -2.66 -0.41 2.21
N ALA A 51 -2.74 -0.78 3.48
CA ALA A 51 -3.93 -0.53 4.29
C ALA A 51 -4.21 0.96 4.42
N ARG A 52 -3.17 1.77 4.61
CA ARG A 52 -3.30 3.21 4.73
C ARG A 52 -3.80 3.84 3.44
N ILE A 53 -3.25 3.44 2.32
CA ILE A 53 -3.67 3.96 1.01
C ILE A 53 -5.11 3.59 0.73
N LYS A 54 -5.50 2.34 0.99
CA LYS A 54 -6.88 1.90 0.81
C LYS A 54 -7.85 2.71 1.66
N THR A 55 -7.50 2.96 2.91
CA THR A 55 -8.33 3.73 3.82
C THR A 55 -8.53 5.16 3.32
N ILE A 56 -7.45 5.80 2.92
CA ILE A 56 -7.50 7.19 2.46
C ILE A 56 -8.21 7.29 1.12
N ALA A 57 -7.96 6.36 0.20
CA ALA A 57 -8.67 6.32 -1.07
C ALA A 57 -10.17 6.17 -0.87
N ARG A 58 -10.55 5.34 0.10
CA ARG A 58 -11.96 5.16 0.46
C ARG A 58 -12.57 6.43 1.01
N GLN A 59 -11.84 7.14 1.88
CA GLN A 59 -12.31 8.41 2.44
C GLN A 59 -12.48 9.45 1.34
N LYS A 60 -11.55 9.54 0.41
CA LYS A 60 -11.65 10.48 -0.70
C LYS A 60 -12.82 10.16 -1.61
N ALA A 61 -13.04 8.88 -1.89
CA ALA A 61 -14.18 8.47 -2.70
C ALA A 61 -15.49 8.80 -2.01
N ALA A 62 -15.59 8.58 -0.70
CA ALA A 62 -16.78 8.94 0.07
C ALA A 62 -17.01 10.44 0.09
N ALA A 63 -15.95 11.23 0.24
CA ALA A 63 -16.06 12.68 0.22
C ALA A 63 -16.51 13.19 -1.15
N SER A 64 -16.07 12.54 -2.22
CA SER A 64 -16.46 12.92 -3.59
C SER A 64 -17.92 12.65 -3.87
N LYS A 65 -18.52 11.71 -3.15
CA LYS A 65 -19.91 11.31 -3.36
C LYS A 65 -20.91 12.11 -2.52
N ALA A 66 -20.41 12.96 -1.65
CA ALA A 66 -21.25 13.72 -0.76
C ALA A 66 -22.12 14.79 -1.47
#